data_3d26f8a627f577e51e5cb0d2775c22c6
#
_entry.id   3d26f8a627f577e51e5cb0d2775c22c6
#
_cell.length_a   1.000
_cell.length_b   1.000
_cell.length_c   1.000
_cell.angle_alpha   90.00
_cell.angle_beta   90.00
_cell.angle_gamma   90.00
#
_symmetry.space_group_name_H-M   'P 1'
#
loop_
_entity.id
_entity.type
_entity.pdbx_description
1 polymer ?
#
loop_
_entity_poly.entity_id
_entity_poly.type
_entity_poly.pdbx_seq_one_letter_code
_entity_poly.pdbx_strand_id
1 'polypeptide(L)'
;MQPVFALALSAMHQDMERMDTIAANLANVSTPGYKREVAAARPFTEALDDAAQAAPGAPGATAAAGGVLSPMLMMLDGRPGTVKSTGEPLDLALGGEGYFEVTTDQGLAYTRRGDFKVDAQGRLVTSQGHPVMGRAGEIYLSTATPAIDQDGNVTEPDAAPGSPPAVAGHPLAQVKVVHFDEGRQLRPIGNGLYAPGSGLAVQADGHVQLRQGSLENSNVDSMHEMVDLMQTMRHFESLQKAAQGYDEMTATAIHKLGDLA
;
A
#
# COMPACT_ATOMS: atom_id res chain seq x y z
N MET A 1 5.51 34.57 19.49
CA MET A 1 4.08 34.15 19.47
C MET A 1 3.70 33.29 18.29
N GLN A 2 4.38 33.41 17.12
CA GLN A 2 4.15 32.58 15.94
C GLN A 2 4.45 31.06 16.08
N PRO A 3 5.38 30.56 16.93
CA PRO A 3 5.75 29.14 16.92
C PRO A 3 4.66 28.21 17.43
N VAL A 4 3.84 28.62 18.40
CA VAL A 4 2.78 27.75 18.96
C VAL A 4 1.63 27.55 17.96
N PHE A 5 1.23 28.62 17.27
CA PHE A 5 0.22 28.53 16.22
C PHE A 5 0.68 27.69 15.02
N ALA A 6 1.94 27.89 14.60
CA ALA A 6 2.53 27.08 13.54
C ALA A 6 2.59 25.59 13.91
N LEU A 7 2.90 25.28 15.18
CA LEU A 7 2.91 23.91 15.69
C LEU A 7 1.49 23.31 15.70
N ALA A 8 0.49 24.07 16.15
CA ALA A 8 -0.90 23.61 16.15
C ALA A 8 -1.39 23.34 14.70
N LEU A 9 -1.08 24.24 13.77
CA LEU A 9 -1.46 24.09 12.37
C LEU A 9 -0.81 22.85 11.74
N SER A 10 0.48 22.60 12.02
CA SER A 10 1.17 21.42 11.51
C SER A 10 0.64 20.13 12.12
N ALA A 11 0.28 20.14 13.41
CA ALA A 11 -0.37 19.00 14.06
C ALA A 11 -1.77 18.71 13.46
N MET A 12 -2.54 19.75 13.18
CA MET A 12 -3.83 19.61 12.48
C MET A 12 -3.66 19.03 11.08
N HIS A 13 -2.63 19.44 10.34
CA HIS A 13 -2.34 18.90 9.01
C HIS A 13 -1.99 17.40 9.08
N GLN A 14 -1.18 16.99 10.07
CA GLN A 14 -0.88 15.58 10.30
C GLN A 14 -2.11 14.75 10.67
N ASP A 15 -3.00 15.31 11.49
CA ASP A 15 -4.27 14.64 11.82
C ASP A 15 -5.15 14.47 10.56
N MET A 16 -5.16 15.45 9.64
CA MET A 16 -5.87 15.32 8.37
C MET A 16 -5.28 14.21 7.50
N GLU A 17 -3.95 14.17 7.32
CA GLU A 17 -3.27 13.10 6.58
C GLU A 17 -3.54 11.71 7.21
N ARG A 18 -3.56 11.65 8.54
CA ARG A 18 -3.91 10.42 9.26
C ARG A 18 -5.37 10.01 9.04
N MET A 19 -6.30 10.95 9.08
CA MET A 19 -7.71 10.69 8.78
C MET A 19 -7.91 10.18 7.35
N ASP A 20 -7.21 10.76 6.38
CA ASP A 20 -7.26 10.33 4.98
C ASP A 20 -6.74 8.88 4.84
N THR A 21 -5.67 8.54 5.53
CA THR A 21 -5.12 7.18 5.54
C THR A 21 -6.10 6.18 6.16
N ILE A 22 -6.69 6.50 7.31
CA ILE A 22 -7.68 5.66 7.97
C ILE A 22 -8.93 5.48 7.08
N ALA A 23 -9.38 6.56 6.43
CA ALA A 23 -10.50 6.52 5.50
C ALA A 23 -10.21 5.61 4.28
N ALA A 24 -8.98 5.70 3.73
CA ALA A 24 -8.53 4.82 2.65
C ALA A 24 -8.49 3.34 3.09
N ASN A 25 -7.97 3.05 4.29
CA ASN A 25 -8.00 1.71 4.86
C ASN A 25 -9.44 1.17 5.01
N LEU A 26 -10.32 1.98 5.58
CA LEU A 26 -11.71 1.60 5.82
C LEU A 26 -12.47 1.36 4.50
N ALA A 27 -12.25 2.19 3.49
CA ALA A 27 -12.84 2.01 2.16
C ALA A 27 -12.38 0.71 1.49
N ASN A 28 -11.18 0.21 1.82
CA ASN A 28 -10.57 -0.98 1.23
C ASN A 28 -10.62 -2.22 2.13
N VAL A 29 -11.39 -2.21 3.21
CA VAL A 29 -11.51 -3.37 4.13
C VAL A 29 -12.03 -4.63 3.43
N SER A 30 -12.87 -4.49 2.41
CA SER A 30 -13.41 -5.59 1.60
C SER A 30 -12.65 -5.84 0.29
N THR A 31 -11.61 -5.06 0.00
CA THR A 31 -10.81 -5.20 -1.21
C THR A 31 -9.82 -6.35 -1.06
N PRO A 32 -9.88 -7.42 -1.90
CA PRO A 32 -8.94 -8.52 -1.82
C PRO A 32 -7.49 -8.04 -1.98
N GLY A 33 -6.59 -8.59 -1.16
CA GLY A 33 -5.16 -8.30 -1.24
C GLY A 33 -4.75 -6.88 -0.85
N TYR A 34 -5.67 -6.07 -0.34
CA TYR A 34 -5.31 -4.73 0.16
C TYR A 34 -4.48 -4.83 1.44
N LYS A 35 -3.41 -4.06 1.49
CA LYS A 35 -2.55 -3.94 2.67
C LYS A 35 -2.80 -2.61 3.38
N ARG A 36 -3.00 -2.70 4.69
CA ARG A 36 -3.20 -1.55 5.56
C ARG A 36 -2.06 -0.56 5.42
N GLU A 37 -2.39 0.69 5.20
CA GLU A 37 -1.43 1.79 5.22
C GLU A 37 -1.31 2.33 6.65
N VAL A 38 -0.07 2.48 7.11
CA VAL A 38 0.23 2.98 8.45
C VAL A 38 1.12 4.21 8.32
N ALA A 39 0.67 5.29 8.92
CA ALA A 39 1.49 6.49 9.03
C ALA A 39 2.56 6.26 10.12
N ALA A 40 3.82 6.19 9.73
CA ALA A 40 4.96 6.04 10.63
C ALA A 40 5.70 7.38 10.77
N ALA A 41 6.02 7.74 12.00
CA ALA A 41 6.95 8.84 12.22
C ALA A 41 8.36 8.39 11.79
N ARG A 42 9.07 9.24 11.04
CA ARG A 42 10.48 8.97 10.73
C ARG A 42 11.30 8.85 12.01
N PRO A 43 12.20 7.86 12.10
CA PRO A 43 13.15 7.82 13.21
C PRO A 43 13.96 9.13 13.27
N PHE A 44 14.09 9.68 14.46
CA PHE A 44 14.84 10.92 14.64
C PHE A 44 16.29 10.84 14.12
N THR A 45 16.88 9.65 14.15
CA THR A 45 18.22 9.37 13.60
C THR A 45 18.32 9.61 12.10
N GLU A 46 17.33 9.18 11.31
CA GLU A 46 17.30 9.43 9.87
C GLU A 46 17.09 10.92 9.56
N ALA A 47 16.23 11.59 10.32
CA ALA A 47 16.01 13.03 10.18
C ALA A 47 17.28 13.83 10.52
N LEU A 48 18.10 13.33 11.47
CA LEU A 48 19.37 13.94 11.83
C LEU A 48 20.43 13.70 10.77
N ASP A 49 20.49 12.52 10.18
CA ASP A 49 21.42 12.18 9.11
C ASP A 49 21.12 12.97 7.83
N ASP A 50 19.83 13.13 7.46
CA ASP A 50 19.42 13.99 6.35
C ASP A 50 19.79 15.46 6.61
N ALA A 51 19.59 15.93 7.83
CA ALA A 51 19.98 17.29 8.23
C ALA A 51 21.50 17.49 8.23
N ALA A 52 22.27 16.47 8.59
CA ALA A 52 23.74 16.51 8.59
C ALA A 52 24.34 16.46 7.17
N GLN A 53 23.61 15.82 6.22
CA GLN A 53 24.00 15.75 4.80
C GLN A 53 23.52 16.97 3.99
N ALA A 54 22.56 17.75 4.51
CA ALA A 54 22.15 19.00 3.89
C ALA A 54 23.29 20.02 3.94
N ALA A 55 23.75 20.46 2.77
CA ALA A 55 24.84 21.44 2.66
C ALA A 55 24.48 22.73 3.44
N PRO A 56 25.43 23.36 4.15
CA PRO A 56 25.20 24.60 4.86
C PRO A 56 24.75 25.68 3.87
N GLY A 57 23.47 26.13 4.01
CA GLY A 57 22.91 27.16 3.13
C GLY A 57 21.78 26.69 2.21
N ALA A 58 21.41 25.41 2.21
CA ALA A 58 20.23 24.95 1.51
C ALA A 58 18.94 25.45 2.22
N PRO A 59 17.89 25.85 1.46
CA PRO A 59 16.63 26.39 2.05
C PRO A 59 15.92 25.42 3.03
N GLY A 60 16.36 24.15 3.11
CA GLY A 60 15.85 23.14 4.03
C GLY A 60 16.57 23.01 5.36
N ALA A 61 17.81 23.56 5.48
CA ALA A 61 18.61 23.39 6.69
C ALA A 61 18.07 24.17 7.91
N THR A 62 17.35 25.27 7.69
CA THR A 62 16.70 26.05 8.74
C THR A 62 15.38 25.41 9.25
N ALA A 63 14.76 24.54 8.43
CA ALA A 63 13.56 23.82 8.83
C ALA A 63 13.87 22.66 9.80
N ALA A 64 15.02 22.00 9.64
CA ALA A 64 15.47 20.94 10.54
C ALA A 64 15.83 21.45 11.94
N ALA A 65 16.37 22.68 12.04
CA ALA A 65 16.70 23.32 13.31
C ALA A 65 15.47 23.91 14.05
N GLY A 66 14.33 24.06 13.36
CA GLY A 66 13.10 24.66 13.90
C GLY A 66 12.08 23.68 14.45
N GLY A 67 12.38 22.37 14.52
CA GLY A 67 11.43 21.38 15.02
C GLY A 67 10.18 21.21 14.14
N VAL A 68 10.26 21.61 12.87
CA VAL A 68 9.19 21.40 11.91
C VAL A 68 9.12 19.90 11.62
N LEU A 69 7.96 19.35 11.93
CA LEU A 69 7.58 17.95 11.83
C LEU A 69 8.05 17.34 10.51
N SER A 70 8.84 16.27 10.62
CA SER A 70 9.20 15.46 9.46
C SER A 70 7.93 14.96 8.77
N PRO A 71 7.88 14.97 7.43
CA PRO A 71 6.73 14.44 6.72
C PRO A 71 6.47 13.00 7.17
N MET A 72 5.22 12.69 7.42
CA MET A 72 4.78 11.34 7.80
C MET A 72 5.17 10.37 6.70
N LEU A 73 5.79 9.26 7.07
CA LEU A 73 6.15 8.22 6.14
C LEU A 73 5.02 7.22 6.08
N MET A 74 4.43 7.04 4.90
CA MET A 74 3.42 6.01 4.68
C MET A 74 4.11 4.67 4.47
N MET A 75 3.82 3.72 5.34
CA MET A 75 4.33 2.35 5.29
C MET A 75 3.17 1.37 5.12
N LEU A 76 3.41 0.30 4.35
CA LEU A 76 2.45 -0.79 4.24
C LEU A 76 2.66 -1.80 5.37
N ASP A 77 1.58 -2.21 6.01
CA ASP A 77 1.60 -3.34 6.94
C ASP A 77 1.73 -4.64 6.14
N GLY A 78 2.92 -5.25 6.16
CA GLY A 78 3.24 -6.48 5.42
C GLY A 78 2.53 -7.74 5.92
N ARG A 79 1.83 -7.68 7.06
CA ARG A 79 1.15 -8.86 7.61
C ARG A 79 0.15 -9.45 6.62
N PRO A 80 0.11 -10.78 6.45
CA PRO A 80 -0.86 -11.41 5.57
C PRO A 80 -2.29 -11.23 6.10
N GLY A 81 -3.23 -11.04 5.17
CA GLY A 81 -4.65 -11.12 5.45
C GLY A 81 -5.12 -12.58 5.60
N THR A 82 -6.39 -12.77 5.94
CA THR A 82 -6.98 -14.11 5.96
C THR A 82 -7.24 -14.61 4.53
N VAL A 83 -6.97 -15.90 4.27
CA VAL A 83 -7.25 -16.50 2.96
C VAL A 83 -8.65 -17.09 2.97
N LYS A 84 -9.47 -16.68 1.97
CA LYS A 84 -10.83 -17.17 1.75
C LYS A 84 -10.85 -18.01 0.47
N SER A 85 -11.41 -19.22 0.55
CA SER A 85 -11.67 -20.05 -0.63
C SER A 85 -12.86 -19.51 -1.40
N THR A 86 -12.69 -19.28 -2.70
CA THR A 86 -13.74 -18.82 -3.62
C THR A 86 -14.19 -19.91 -4.58
N GLY A 87 -13.33 -20.87 -4.89
CA GLY A 87 -13.56 -21.92 -5.87
C GLY A 87 -13.40 -21.48 -7.33
N GLU A 88 -13.13 -20.19 -7.56
CA GLU A 88 -12.88 -19.68 -8.92
C GLU A 88 -11.46 -20.03 -9.39
N PRO A 89 -11.28 -20.62 -10.60
CA PRO A 89 -9.99 -21.15 -11.03
C PRO A 89 -8.92 -20.08 -11.28
N LEU A 90 -9.31 -18.84 -11.49
CA LEU A 90 -8.40 -17.71 -11.73
C LEU A 90 -8.12 -16.88 -10.47
N ASP A 91 -8.76 -17.21 -9.35
CA ASP A 91 -8.48 -16.59 -8.08
C ASP A 91 -7.23 -17.23 -7.44
N LEU A 92 -6.24 -16.42 -7.15
CA LEU A 92 -4.96 -16.85 -6.60
C LEU A 92 -4.64 -16.12 -5.30
N ALA A 93 -4.28 -16.86 -4.27
CA ALA A 93 -3.75 -16.29 -3.04
C ALA A 93 -2.30 -16.73 -2.82
N LEU A 94 -1.48 -15.82 -2.28
CA LEU A 94 -0.13 -16.12 -1.83
C LEU A 94 -0.17 -16.63 -0.38
N GLY A 95 0.44 -17.79 -0.14
CA GLY A 95 0.53 -18.39 1.19
C GLY A 95 1.64 -17.81 2.08
N GLY A 96 2.45 -16.90 1.55
CA GLY A 96 3.57 -16.24 2.23
C GLY A 96 3.69 -14.78 1.87
N GLU A 97 4.84 -14.18 2.14
CA GLU A 97 5.17 -12.83 1.71
C GLU A 97 5.39 -12.77 0.20
N GLY A 98 5.23 -11.61 -0.43
CA GLY A 98 5.46 -11.38 -1.84
C GLY A 98 4.30 -10.65 -2.52
N TYR A 99 4.49 -10.33 -3.79
CA TYR A 99 3.55 -9.62 -4.63
C TYR A 99 3.57 -10.19 -6.04
N PHE A 100 2.43 -10.19 -6.71
CA PHE A 100 2.35 -10.45 -8.14
C PHE A 100 2.89 -9.25 -8.89
N GLU A 101 3.68 -9.49 -9.93
CA GLU A 101 4.14 -8.44 -10.82
C GLU A 101 3.15 -8.26 -11.97
N VAL A 102 2.79 -7.03 -12.24
CA VAL A 102 1.86 -6.63 -13.31
C VAL A 102 2.46 -5.50 -14.12
N THR A 103 2.07 -5.39 -15.37
CA THR A 103 2.47 -4.28 -16.25
C THR A 103 1.35 -3.26 -16.33
N THR A 104 1.68 -2.00 -16.08
CA THR A 104 0.77 -0.87 -16.25
C THR A 104 1.30 0.08 -17.31
N ASP A 105 0.49 1.05 -17.74
CA ASP A 105 0.90 2.09 -18.70
C ASP A 105 2.08 2.94 -18.18
N GLN A 106 2.29 2.95 -16.86
CA GLN A 106 3.39 3.68 -16.20
C GLN A 106 4.64 2.81 -15.95
N GLY A 107 4.58 1.54 -16.33
CA GLY A 107 5.65 0.56 -16.11
C GLY A 107 5.25 -0.59 -15.20
N LEU A 108 6.24 -1.23 -14.59
CA LEU A 108 6.01 -2.37 -13.68
C LEU A 108 5.37 -1.91 -12.39
N ALA A 109 4.34 -2.62 -11.97
CA ALA A 109 3.68 -2.44 -10.68
C ALA A 109 3.52 -3.81 -9.99
N TYR A 110 3.21 -3.78 -8.72
CA TYR A 110 3.10 -4.95 -7.87
C TYR A 110 1.73 -4.96 -7.20
N THR A 111 1.16 -6.14 -7.05
CA THR A 111 -0.14 -6.27 -6.39
C THR A 111 -0.20 -7.53 -5.53
N ARG A 112 -1.01 -7.47 -4.48
CA ARG A 112 -1.37 -8.65 -3.68
C ARG A 112 -2.74 -9.20 -4.07
N ARG A 113 -3.45 -8.48 -4.95
CA ARG A 113 -4.74 -8.92 -5.48
C ARG A 113 -4.56 -10.12 -6.38
N GLY A 114 -5.39 -11.11 -6.19
CA GLY A 114 -5.37 -12.35 -6.97
C GLY A 114 -6.65 -12.59 -7.76
N ASP A 115 -7.55 -11.61 -7.85
CA ASP A 115 -8.79 -11.65 -8.63
C ASP A 115 -8.52 -11.42 -10.11
N PHE A 116 -7.90 -12.42 -10.76
CA PHE A 116 -7.50 -12.33 -12.15
C PHE A 116 -8.61 -12.74 -13.12
N LYS A 117 -8.46 -12.32 -14.37
CA LYS A 117 -9.36 -12.62 -15.48
C LYS A 117 -8.56 -12.89 -16.75
N VAL A 118 -9.19 -13.52 -17.74
CA VAL A 118 -8.62 -13.64 -19.07
C VAL A 118 -9.27 -12.58 -19.97
N ASP A 119 -8.43 -11.80 -20.67
CA ASP A 119 -8.91 -10.79 -21.61
C ASP A 119 -9.28 -11.40 -22.99
N ALA A 120 -9.76 -10.56 -23.91
CA ALA A 120 -10.14 -10.98 -25.25
C ALA A 120 -8.96 -11.49 -26.10
N GLN A 121 -7.71 -11.19 -25.70
CA GLN A 121 -6.48 -11.64 -26.30
C GLN A 121 -5.93 -12.92 -25.67
N GLY A 122 -6.59 -13.46 -24.67
CA GLY A 122 -6.15 -14.63 -23.92
C GLY A 122 -5.10 -14.33 -22.84
N ARG A 123 -4.83 -13.07 -22.51
CA ARG A 123 -3.86 -12.71 -21.47
C ARG A 123 -4.48 -12.79 -20.10
N LEU A 124 -3.71 -13.27 -19.13
CA LEU A 124 -4.07 -13.17 -17.72
C LEU A 124 -3.91 -11.73 -17.27
N VAL A 125 -5.00 -11.10 -16.84
CA VAL A 125 -5.05 -9.69 -16.44
C VAL A 125 -5.69 -9.53 -15.07
N THR A 126 -5.36 -8.43 -14.40
CA THR A 126 -6.08 -8.01 -13.19
C THR A 126 -7.52 -7.61 -13.53
N SER A 127 -8.37 -7.43 -12.51
CA SER A 127 -9.74 -6.91 -12.68
C SER A 127 -9.80 -5.55 -13.42
N GLN A 128 -8.68 -4.81 -13.45
CA GLN A 128 -8.52 -3.51 -14.11
C GLN A 128 -7.93 -3.60 -15.52
N GLY A 129 -7.56 -4.81 -15.98
CA GLY A 129 -7.02 -5.05 -17.32
C GLY A 129 -5.49 -4.98 -17.41
N HIS A 130 -4.76 -4.88 -16.31
CA HIS A 130 -3.29 -4.90 -16.33
C HIS A 130 -2.77 -6.33 -16.47
N PRO A 131 -1.89 -6.62 -17.47
CA PRO A 131 -1.31 -7.94 -17.66
C PRO A 131 -0.49 -8.42 -16.47
N VAL A 132 -0.71 -9.67 -16.08
CA VAL A 132 0.07 -10.35 -15.03
C VAL A 132 1.33 -10.93 -15.66
N MET A 133 2.47 -10.70 -15.01
CA MET A 133 3.75 -11.15 -15.50
C MET A 133 4.10 -12.54 -14.97
N GLY A 134 4.48 -13.40 -15.90
CA GLY A 134 5.18 -14.64 -15.59
C GLY A 134 6.70 -14.45 -15.66
N ARG A 135 7.45 -15.51 -15.36
CA ARG A 135 8.92 -15.51 -15.46
C ARG A 135 9.43 -15.27 -16.89
N ALA A 136 8.68 -15.69 -17.89
CA ALA A 136 9.04 -15.57 -19.30
C ALA A 136 8.39 -14.38 -20.03
N GLY A 137 7.58 -13.59 -19.33
CA GLY A 137 6.81 -12.47 -19.88
C GLY A 137 5.32 -12.58 -19.53
N GLU A 138 4.46 -11.96 -20.32
CA GLU A 138 2.99 -12.02 -20.14
C GLU A 138 2.49 -13.47 -20.22
N ILE A 139 1.47 -13.78 -19.42
CA ILE A 139 0.88 -15.13 -19.37
C ILE A 139 -0.31 -15.16 -20.33
N TYR A 140 -0.25 -16.07 -21.31
CA TYR A 140 -1.33 -16.32 -22.26
C TYR A 140 -2.01 -17.65 -21.96
N LEU A 141 -3.34 -17.64 -21.91
CA LEU A 141 -4.19 -18.77 -21.63
C LEU A 141 -5.15 -19.02 -22.78
N SER A 142 -5.30 -20.28 -23.21
CA SER A 142 -6.28 -20.68 -24.20
C SER A 142 -7.63 -21.04 -23.57
N THR A 143 -7.63 -21.33 -22.25
CA THR A 143 -8.82 -21.72 -21.49
C THR A 143 -9.03 -20.80 -20.26
N ALA A 144 -10.28 -20.67 -19.84
CA ALA A 144 -10.64 -19.95 -18.61
C ALA A 144 -10.41 -20.77 -17.33
N THR A 145 -10.02 -22.04 -17.45
CA THR A 145 -9.85 -22.97 -16.32
C THR A 145 -8.47 -23.61 -16.32
N PRO A 146 -7.37 -22.82 -16.19
CA PRO A 146 -6.03 -23.39 -16.06
C PRO A 146 -5.89 -24.10 -14.71
N ALA A 147 -4.99 -25.07 -14.62
CA ALA A 147 -4.52 -25.61 -13.37
C ALA A 147 -3.23 -24.89 -12.97
N ILE A 148 -3.19 -24.33 -11.78
CA ILE A 148 -2.05 -23.59 -11.24
C ILE A 148 -1.58 -24.31 -9.97
N ASP A 149 -0.34 -24.77 -9.99
CA ASP A 149 0.23 -25.48 -8.85
C ASP A 149 0.76 -24.51 -7.75
N GLN A 150 1.26 -25.11 -6.66
CA GLN A 150 1.77 -24.31 -5.53
C GLN A 150 3.05 -23.54 -5.86
N ASP A 151 3.79 -23.95 -6.89
CA ASP A 151 5.00 -23.29 -7.36
C ASP A 151 4.71 -22.19 -8.41
N GLY A 152 3.42 -22.00 -8.72
CA GLY A 152 2.97 -21.00 -9.70
C GLY A 152 3.08 -21.45 -11.15
N ASN A 153 3.31 -22.74 -11.42
CA ASN A 153 3.30 -23.24 -12.77
C ASN A 153 1.85 -23.32 -13.27
N VAL A 154 1.63 -22.74 -14.43
CA VAL A 154 0.34 -22.70 -15.10
C VAL A 154 0.31 -23.79 -16.15
N THR A 155 -0.63 -24.72 -16.03
CA THR A 155 -0.87 -25.80 -16.97
C THR A 155 -2.31 -25.73 -17.47
N GLU A 156 -2.52 -26.02 -18.75
CA GLU A 156 -3.84 -26.15 -19.31
C GLU A 156 -4.18 -27.64 -19.50
N PRO A 157 -5.37 -28.09 -19.08
CA PRO A 157 -5.81 -29.44 -19.43
C PRO A 157 -5.95 -29.55 -20.94
N ASP A 158 -5.30 -30.57 -21.55
CA ASP A 158 -5.44 -30.86 -22.98
C ASP A 158 -6.92 -31.02 -23.34
N ALA A 159 -7.40 -30.13 -24.21
CA ALA A 159 -8.81 -30.04 -24.60
C ALA A 159 -9.25 -31.11 -25.62
N ALA A 160 -8.57 -32.24 -25.72
CA ALA A 160 -8.99 -33.35 -26.61
C ALA A 160 -9.86 -34.35 -25.83
N PRO A 161 -11.17 -34.50 -26.19
CA PRO A 161 -12.00 -35.51 -25.58
C PRO A 161 -11.49 -36.91 -25.97
N GLY A 162 -10.90 -37.62 -25.02
CA GLY A 162 -10.35 -38.95 -25.22
C GLY A 162 -8.84 -39.12 -25.01
N SER A 163 -8.12 -38.07 -24.76
CA SER A 163 -6.73 -38.16 -24.33
C SER A 163 -6.66 -38.66 -22.89
N PRO A 164 -5.74 -39.60 -22.57
CA PRO A 164 -5.48 -39.95 -21.17
C PRO A 164 -5.10 -38.69 -20.40
N PRO A 165 -5.40 -38.63 -19.08
CA PRO A 165 -5.09 -37.46 -18.28
C PRO A 165 -3.61 -37.11 -18.49
N ALA A 166 -3.34 -35.91 -18.98
CA ALA A 166 -2.00 -35.49 -19.37
C ALA A 166 -1.05 -35.74 -18.20
N VAL A 167 -0.10 -36.59 -18.41
CA VAL A 167 1.11 -36.70 -17.60
C VAL A 167 1.73 -35.31 -17.68
N ALA A 168 1.72 -34.60 -16.52
CA ALA A 168 2.34 -33.31 -16.27
C ALA A 168 2.85 -32.59 -17.52
N GLY A 169 1.96 -31.90 -18.24
CA GLY A 169 2.33 -31.11 -19.41
C GLY A 169 3.41 -30.10 -18.98
N HIS A 170 4.31 -29.79 -19.88
CA HIS A 170 5.27 -28.71 -19.64
C HIS A 170 4.47 -27.47 -19.24
N PRO A 171 4.85 -26.78 -18.13
CA PRO A 171 4.13 -25.59 -17.71
C PRO A 171 4.18 -24.57 -18.85
N LEU A 172 3.03 -24.07 -19.25
CA LEU A 172 2.89 -23.01 -20.26
C LEU A 172 3.60 -21.73 -19.82
N ALA A 173 3.46 -21.41 -18.55
CA ALA A 173 4.04 -20.25 -17.93
C ALA A 173 4.21 -20.51 -16.43
N GLN A 174 4.98 -19.66 -15.77
CA GLN A 174 5.09 -19.63 -14.31
C GLN A 174 4.79 -18.21 -13.84
N VAL A 175 3.83 -18.06 -12.92
CA VAL A 175 3.49 -16.78 -12.32
C VAL A 175 4.71 -16.21 -11.60
N LYS A 176 5.02 -14.95 -11.86
CA LYS A 176 6.15 -14.27 -11.19
C LYS A 176 5.68 -13.64 -9.89
N VAL A 177 6.30 -14.06 -8.81
CA VAL A 177 6.11 -13.46 -7.48
C VAL A 177 7.42 -12.81 -7.05
N VAL A 178 7.32 -11.63 -6.50
CA VAL A 178 8.45 -10.79 -6.13
C VAL A 178 8.38 -10.49 -4.66
N HIS A 179 9.50 -10.61 -3.96
CA HIS A 179 9.69 -10.20 -2.57
C HIS A 179 10.44 -8.88 -2.50
N PHE A 180 10.13 -8.12 -1.47
CA PHE A 180 10.84 -6.90 -1.13
C PHE A 180 11.47 -7.07 0.25
N ASP A 181 12.73 -6.71 0.39
CA ASP A 181 13.42 -6.73 1.68
C ASP A 181 12.74 -5.78 2.68
N GLU A 182 12.76 -6.14 3.96
CA GLU A 182 12.25 -5.31 5.05
C GLU A 182 12.87 -3.90 4.99
N GLY A 183 12.04 -2.88 5.10
CA GLY A 183 12.46 -1.47 5.06
C GLY A 183 12.35 -0.78 3.69
N ARG A 184 12.05 -1.50 2.62
CA ARG A 184 11.80 -0.91 1.31
C ARG A 184 10.32 -0.57 1.17
N GLN A 185 10.05 0.71 0.97
CA GLN A 185 8.70 1.22 0.91
C GLN A 185 8.14 1.07 -0.50
N LEU A 186 7.18 0.19 -0.65
CA LEU A 186 6.30 0.20 -1.80
C LEU A 186 5.39 1.43 -1.71
N ARG A 187 5.27 2.18 -2.79
CA ARG A 187 4.36 3.33 -2.85
C ARG A 187 3.01 2.89 -3.41
N PRO A 188 1.91 3.11 -2.71
CA PRO A 188 0.60 2.86 -3.28
C PRO A 188 0.37 3.81 -4.47
N ILE A 189 -0.04 3.25 -5.61
CA ILE A 189 -0.42 4.00 -6.81
C ILE A 189 -1.93 3.93 -7.07
N GLY A 190 -2.66 3.43 -6.08
CA GLY A 190 -4.11 3.26 -6.14
C GLY A 190 -4.54 1.87 -6.59
N ASN A 191 -5.81 1.55 -6.36
CA ASN A 191 -6.45 0.31 -6.84
C ASN A 191 -5.79 -1.00 -6.36
N GLY A 192 -5.06 -1.00 -5.25
CA GLY A 192 -4.31 -2.17 -4.76
C GLY A 192 -3.04 -2.46 -5.55
N LEU A 193 -2.56 -1.47 -6.31
CA LEU A 193 -1.29 -1.51 -7.02
C LEU A 193 -0.24 -0.72 -6.25
N TYR A 194 1.00 -1.21 -6.32
CA TYR A 194 2.15 -0.62 -5.65
C TYR A 194 3.28 -0.41 -6.65
N ALA A 195 3.88 0.77 -6.64
CA ALA A 195 5.11 1.04 -7.38
C ALA A 195 6.34 0.63 -6.55
N PRO A 196 7.42 0.21 -7.21
CA PRO A 196 8.66 -0.06 -6.50
C PRO A 196 9.21 1.26 -5.93
N GLY A 197 9.56 1.23 -4.64
CA GLY A 197 10.35 2.30 -4.05
C GLY A 197 11.79 2.30 -4.60
N SER A 198 12.71 3.00 -3.96
CA SER A 198 14.13 3.11 -4.36
C SER A 198 14.93 1.80 -4.23
N GLY A 199 14.29 0.64 -4.22
CA GLY A 199 14.91 -0.65 -4.04
C GLY A 199 14.68 -1.64 -5.18
N LEU A 200 15.64 -2.54 -5.38
CA LEU A 200 15.51 -3.65 -6.33
C LEU A 200 14.49 -4.67 -5.79
N ALA A 201 13.53 -5.05 -6.64
CA ALA A 201 12.67 -6.19 -6.38
C ALA A 201 13.51 -7.48 -6.46
N VAL A 202 13.43 -8.31 -5.44
CA VAL A 202 14.09 -9.62 -5.43
C VAL A 202 13.07 -10.66 -5.81
N GLN A 203 13.37 -11.47 -6.83
CA GLN A 203 12.52 -12.57 -7.22
C GLN A 203 12.49 -13.61 -6.10
N ALA A 204 11.29 -14.15 -5.79
CA ALA A 204 11.18 -15.23 -4.85
C ALA A 204 11.91 -16.46 -5.37
N ASP A 205 12.96 -16.87 -4.68
CA ASP A 205 13.62 -18.13 -4.95
C ASP A 205 12.76 -19.29 -4.39
N GLY A 206 12.05 -19.96 -5.27
CA GLY A 206 11.72 -21.39 -5.15
C GLY A 206 10.59 -21.82 -4.23
N HIS A 207 10.05 -21.04 -3.31
CA HIS A 207 9.01 -21.50 -2.38
C HIS A 207 7.82 -20.53 -2.29
N VAL A 208 7.32 -20.13 -3.43
CA VAL A 208 6.04 -19.42 -3.51
C VAL A 208 4.94 -20.44 -3.25
N GLN A 209 4.23 -20.32 -2.13
CA GLN A 209 3.04 -21.13 -1.90
C GLN A 209 1.83 -20.42 -2.50
N LEU A 210 1.52 -20.72 -3.76
CA LEU A 210 0.28 -20.27 -4.38
C LEU A 210 -0.88 -21.20 -4.00
N ARG A 211 -2.04 -20.61 -3.79
CA ARG A 211 -3.30 -21.33 -3.57
C ARG A 211 -4.29 -20.88 -4.62
N GLN A 212 -4.59 -21.79 -5.56
CA GLN A 212 -5.64 -21.60 -6.55
C GLN A 212 -7.03 -21.69 -5.89
N GLY A 213 -8.02 -21.00 -6.45
CA GLY A 213 -9.39 -20.98 -5.94
C GLY A 213 -9.53 -20.26 -4.61
N SER A 214 -8.65 -19.35 -4.30
CA SER A 214 -8.63 -18.62 -3.05
C SER A 214 -8.20 -17.18 -3.25
N LEU A 215 -8.70 -16.26 -2.42
CA LEU A 215 -8.29 -14.87 -2.37
C LEU A 215 -7.80 -14.52 -0.97
N GLU A 216 -6.81 -13.66 -0.90
CA GLU A 216 -6.40 -13.03 0.35
C GLU A 216 -7.32 -11.84 0.63
N ASN A 217 -7.93 -11.79 1.81
CA ASN A 217 -8.70 -10.64 2.27
C ASN A 217 -7.76 -9.49 2.66
N SER A 218 -8.30 -8.27 2.74
CA SER A 218 -7.61 -7.14 3.36
C SER A 218 -7.14 -7.50 4.79
N ASN A 219 -5.99 -6.98 5.20
CA ASN A 219 -5.52 -7.08 6.59
C ASN A 219 -5.99 -5.92 7.48
N VAL A 220 -6.92 -5.11 6.98
CA VAL A 220 -7.53 -3.99 7.70
C VAL A 220 -8.58 -4.52 8.68
N ASP A 221 -8.51 -4.11 9.94
CA ASP A 221 -9.55 -4.31 10.94
C ASP A 221 -10.44 -3.06 11.02
N SER A 222 -11.66 -3.17 10.50
CA SER A 222 -12.59 -2.05 10.44
C SER A 222 -12.95 -1.46 11.79
N MET A 223 -13.04 -2.29 12.84
CA MET A 223 -13.37 -1.82 14.19
C MET A 223 -12.23 -0.99 14.76
N HIS A 224 -11.00 -1.43 14.55
CA HIS A 224 -9.81 -0.71 15.00
C HIS A 224 -9.66 0.63 14.25
N GLU A 225 -9.82 0.62 12.93
CA GLU A 225 -9.76 1.85 12.12
C GLU A 225 -10.84 2.87 12.51
N MET A 226 -12.07 2.42 12.83
CA MET A 226 -13.12 3.33 13.30
C MET A 226 -12.78 3.98 14.64
N VAL A 227 -12.16 3.23 15.56
CA VAL A 227 -11.71 3.77 16.83
C VAL A 227 -10.59 4.80 16.63
N ASP A 228 -9.62 4.47 15.77
CA ASP A 228 -8.52 5.35 15.42
C ASP A 228 -9.03 6.64 14.75
N LEU A 229 -10.02 6.53 13.87
CA LEU A 229 -10.66 7.68 13.23
C LEU A 229 -11.31 8.61 14.27
N MET A 230 -12.11 8.04 15.19
CA MET A 230 -12.76 8.83 16.23
C MET A 230 -11.75 9.52 17.16
N GLN A 231 -10.65 8.85 17.50
CA GLN A 231 -9.58 9.44 18.32
C GLN A 231 -8.89 10.60 17.60
N THR A 232 -8.56 10.42 16.32
CA THR A 232 -7.91 11.44 15.50
C THR A 232 -8.83 12.66 15.32
N MET A 233 -10.12 12.43 15.06
CA MET A 233 -11.12 13.53 14.98
C MET A 233 -11.21 14.33 16.29
N ARG A 234 -11.26 13.65 17.44
CA ARG A 234 -11.29 14.33 18.75
C ARG A 234 -10.00 15.14 19.01
N HIS A 235 -8.86 14.58 18.59
CA HIS A 235 -7.58 15.28 18.71
C HIS A 235 -7.57 16.53 17.82
N PHE A 236 -8.00 16.42 16.58
CA PHE A 236 -8.16 17.54 15.66
C PHE A 236 -9.08 18.64 16.22
N GLU A 237 -10.26 18.27 16.76
CA GLU A 237 -11.19 19.21 17.39
C GLU A 237 -10.56 19.92 18.60
N SER A 238 -9.75 19.20 19.38
CA SER A 238 -9.07 19.80 20.54
C SER A 238 -8.01 20.82 20.12
N LEU A 239 -7.26 20.53 19.05
CA LEU A 239 -6.29 21.46 18.47
C LEU A 239 -6.97 22.69 17.88
N GLN A 240 -8.11 22.52 17.20
CA GLN A 240 -8.90 23.61 16.67
C GLN A 240 -9.39 24.56 17.78
N LYS A 241 -9.91 24.00 18.87
CA LYS A 241 -10.33 24.79 20.05
C LYS A 241 -9.17 25.53 20.69
N ALA A 242 -8.00 24.88 20.79
CA ALA A 242 -6.80 25.51 21.34
C ALA A 242 -6.33 26.68 20.43
N ALA A 243 -6.38 26.51 19.10
CA ALA A 243 -6.04 27.59 18.16
C ALA A 243 -7.02 28.78 18.27
N GLN A 244 -8.33 28.51 18.36
CA GLN A 244 -9.35 29.54 18.56
C GLN A 244 -9.16 30.29 19.89
N GLY A 245 -8.92 29.57 20.97
CA GLY A 245 -8.67 30.20 22.29
C GLY A 245 -7.40 31.07 22.29
N TYR A 246 -6.40 30.68 21.51
CA TYR A 246 -5.20 31.50 21.34
C TYR A 246 -5.49 32.79 20.54
N ASP A 247 -6.30 32.73 19.50
CA ASP A 247 -6.73 33.91 18.73
C ASP A 247 -7.55 34.85 19.57
N GLU A 248 -8.47 34.36 20.42
CA GLU A 248 -9.27 35.17 21.33
C GLU A 248 -8.40 35.87 22.38
N MET A 249 -7.42 35.16 22.96
CA MET A 249 -6.46 35.77 23.89
C MET A 249 -5.63 36.88 23.25
N THR A 250 -5.21 36.66 22.01
CA THR A 250 -4.43 37.64 21.22
C THR A 250 -5.27 38.86 20.91
N ALA A 251 -6.51 38.68 20.46
CA ALA A 251 -7.47 39.77 20.20
C ALA A 251 -7.74 40.59 21.48
N THR A 252 -7.96 39.92 22.61
CA THR A 252 -8.19 40.57 23.90
C THR A 252 -6.97 41.37 24.36
N ALA A 253 -5.76 40.84 24.17
CA ALA A 253 -4.52 41.52 24.48
C ALA A 253 -4.32 42.79 23.65
N ILE A 254 -4.62 42.74 22.35
CA ILE A 254 -4.54 43.87 21.43
C ILE A 254 -5.55 44.97 21.84
N HIS A 255 -6.80 44.58 22.12
CA HIS A 255 -7.82 45.55 22.59
C HIS A 255 -7.42 46.27 23.88
N LYS A 256 -6.95 45.50 24.88
CA LYS A 256 -6.50 46.08 26.15
C LYS A 256 -5.29 47.00 26.02
N LEU A 257 -4.38 46.71 25.09
CA LEU A 257 -3.25 47.61 24.82
C LEU A 257 -3.67 48.86 24.05
N GLY A 258 -4.68 48.73 23.15
CA GLY A 258 -5.25 49.88 22.43
C GLY A 258 -6.06 50.83 23.31
N ASP A 259 -6.69 50.34 24.40
CA ASP A 259 -7.46 51.16 25.35
C ASP A 259 -6.55 51.93 26.36
N LEU A 260 -5.26 51.60 26.37
CA LEU A 260 -4.27 52.23 27.28
C LEU A 260 -3.43 53.31 26.55
N ALA A 261 -3.60 53.49 25.28
CA ALA A 261 -2.91 54.49 24.46
C ALA A 261 -3.82 55.65 24.07
#